data_8cca305d3a8b0fb75676cf89606a8299
#
_entry.id   8cca305d3a8b0fb75676cf89606a8299
#
_cell.length_a   1.000
_cell.length_b   1.000
_cell.length_c   1.000
_cell.angle_alpha   90.00
_cell.angle_beta   90.00
_cell.angle_gamma   90.00
#
_symmetry.space_group_name_H-M   'P 1'
#
loop_
_entity.id
_entity.type
_entity.pdbx_description
1 polymer ?
#
loop_
_entity_poly.entity_id
_entity_poly.type
_entity_poly.pdbx_seq_one_letter_code
_entity_poly.pdbx_strand_id
1 'polypeptide(L)'
;MQNTYFVIIGSNDRLLYEYPKESAMKYASDNEYVLNQFVILSALDFIEEKKKTTPKMYFKSIDVYGSHHLSAFVTSGNIKFVLMSTSKTDDTKGFFTAVYEDYVKIILNPFYELQTPIESEGLNTHIKQLLKQYKLE
;
A
#
# COMPACT_ATOMS: atom_id res chain seq x y z
N MET A 1 -11.80 12.19 8.62
CA MET A 1 -11.08 10.99 9.07
C MET A 1 -10.73 10.10 7.88
N GLN A 2 -9.49 9.65 7.81
CA GLN A 2 -9.03 8.83 6.70
C GLN A 2 -9.39 7.37 6.94
N ASN A 3 -10.18 6.78 6.06
CA ASN A 3 -10.61 5.39 6.20
C ASN A 3 -9.68 4.41 5.51
N THR A 4 -8.85 4.90 4.60
CA THR A 4 -7.99 4.05 3.79
C THR A 4 -6.63 4.70 3.61
N TYR A 5 -5.58 3.91 3.75
CA TYR A 5 -4.21 4.35 3.50
C TYR A 5 -3.50 3.22 2.76
N PHE A 6 -2.93 3.56 1.62
CA PHE A 6 -2.24 2.60 0.76
C PHE A 6 -0.85 3.10 0.44
N VAL A 7 0.14 2.21 0.51
CA VAL A 7 1.53 2.56 0.19
C VAL A 7 2.17 1.48 -0.67
N ILE A 8 3.13 1.90 -1.49
CA ILE A 8 4.04 1.02 -2.21
C ILE A 8 5.44 1.30 -1.67
N ILE A 9 6.10 0.26 -1.19
CA ILE A 9 7.41 0.36 -0.56
C ILE A 9 8.40 -0.45 -1.37
N GLY A 10 9.53 0.17 -1.72
CA GLY A 10 10.55 -0.46 -2.54
C GLY A 10 11.35 -1.54 -1.83
N SER A 11 12.19 -2.25 -2.58
CA SER A 11 13.01 -3.32 -2.04
C SER A 11 14.02 -2.83 -1.00
N ASN A 12 14.35 -1.54 -1.03
CA ASN A 12 15.23 -0.88 -0.07
C ASN A 12 14.47 -0.23 1.09
N ASP A 13 13.19 -0.58 1.27
CA ASP A 13 12.29 -0.06 2.29
C ASP A 13 12.02 1.45 2.18
N ARG A 14 12.24 2.03 1.00
CA ARG A 14 11.87 3.41 0.72
C ARG A 14 10.43 3.50 0.25
N LEU A 15 9.74 4.56 0.70
CA LEU A 15 8.39 4.85 0.25
C LEU A 15 8.41 5.29 -1.21
N LEU A 16 7.76 4.53 -2.09
CA LEU A 16 7.67 4.85 -3.50
C LEU A 16 6.38 5.58 -3.85
N TYR A 17 5.29 5.27 -3.16
CA TYR A 17 3.99 5.85 -3.42
C TYR A 17 3.14 5.78 -2.17
N GLU A 18 2.32 6.80 -1.92
CA GLU A 18 1.31 6.77 -0.87
C GLU A 18 0.00 7.38 -1.34
N TYR A 19 -1.10 6.84 -0.86
CA TYR A 19 -2.42 7.38 -1.12
C TYR A 19 -3.24 7.35 0.18
N PRO A 20 -3.84 8.45 0.58
CA PRO A 20 -3.70 9.79 -0.02
C PRO A 20 -2.31 10.36 0.25
N LYS A 21 -1.90 11.30 -0.59
CA LYS A 21 -0.59 11.96 -0.43
C LYS A 21 -0.56 12.79 0.85
N GLU A 22 0.65 12.98 1.38
CA GLU A 22 0.87 13.81 2.56
C GLU A 22 0.19 15.18 2.44
N SER A 23 0.27 15.80 1.25
CA SER A 23 -0.35 17.10 1.00
C SER A 23 -1.87 17.07 1.17
N ALA A 24 -2.52 15.97 0.83
CA ALA A 24 -3.95 15.78 1.02
C ALA A 24 -4.30 15.50 2.48
N MET A 25 -3.33 15.03 3.26
CA MET A 25 -3.49 14.73 4.68
C MET A 25 -3.26 15.95 5.58
N LYS A 26 -2.91 17.10 5.02
CA LYS A 26 -2.69 18.33 5.79
C LYS A 26 -3.86 18.72 6.68
N TYR A 27 -5.05 18.32 6.31
CA TYR A 27 -6.26 18.60 7.06
C TYR A 27 -6.62 17.52 8.05
N ALA A 28 -5.92 16.38 8.02
CA ALA A 28 -6.01 15.37 9.07
C ALA A 28 -5.12 15.80 10.23
N SER A 29 -5.36 15.25 11.41
CA SER A 29 -4.48 15.56 12.54
C SER A 29 -3.07 15.03 12.26
N ASP A 30 -2.06 15.79 12.67
CA ASP A 30 -0.67 15.34 12.55
C ASP A 30 -0.47 13.98 13.24
N ASN A 31 -1.21 13.73 14.31
CA ASN A 31 -1.17 12.46 15.03
C ASN A 31 -1.63 11.29 14.18
N GLU A 32 -2.65 11.48 13.34
CA GLU A 32 -3.11 10.42 12.44
C GLU A 32 -2.06 10.07 11.40
N TYR A 33 -1.40 11.07 10.84
CA TYR A 33 -0.32 10.82 9.87
C TYR A 33 0.82 10.05 10.50
N VAL A 34 1.28 10.48 11.67
CA VAL A 34 2.38 9.82 12.39
C VAL A 34 1.99 8.39 12.74
N LEU A 35 0.75 8.18 13.20
CA LEU A 35 0.27 6.85 13.54
C LEU A 35 0.26 5.93 12.32
N ASN A 36 -0.18 6.43 11.16
CA ASN A 36 -0.18 5.66 9.92
C ASN A 36 1.23 5.24 9.53
N GLN A 37 2.20 6.14 9.65
CA GLN A 37 3.60 5.82 9.38
C GLN A 37 4.11 4.73 10.33
N PHE A 38 3.79 4.84 11.60
CA PHE A 38 4.19 3.85 12.60
C PHE A 38 3.61 2.48 12.30
N VAL A 39 2.31 2.44 11.93
CA VAL A 39 1.63 1.19 11.60
C VAL A 39 2.26 0.53 10.38
N ILE A 40 2.63 1.31 9.37
CA ILE A 40 3.30 0.78 8.17
C ILE A 40 4.66 0.18 8.53
N LEU A 41 5.45 0.84 9.39
CA LEU A 41 6.73 0.29 9.83
C LEU A 41 6.56 -1.03 10.57
N SER A 42 5.53 -1.14 11.40
CA SER A 42 5.21 -2.40 12.08
C SER A 42 4.82 -3.49 11.09
N ALA A 43 4.10 -3.14 10.03
CA ALA A 43 3.73 -4.09 8.97
C ALA A 43 4.96 -4.61 8.24
N LEU A 44 5.95 -3.76 8.00
CA LEU A 44 7.20 -4.19 7.36
C LEU A 44 7.94 -5.21 8.20
N ASP A 45 8.01 -5.01 9.51
CA ASP A 45 8.63 -5.98 10.41
C ASP A 45 7.92 -7.33 10.36
N PHE A 46 6.59 -7.30 10.35
CA PHE A 46 5.79 -8.52 10.23
C PHE A 46 6.08 -9.25 8.92
N ILE A 47 6.14 -8.51 7.81
CA ILE A 47 6.41 -9.08 6.49
C ILE A 47 7.78 -9.74 6.46
N GLU A 48 8.82 -9.10 7.02
CA GLU A 48 10.17 -9.66 7.07
C GLU A 48 10.19 -10.98 7.84
N GLU A 49 9.45 -11.07 8.92
CA GLU A 49 9.32 -12.31 9.69
C GLU A 49 8.65 -13.43 8.87
N LYS A 50 7.54 -13.10 8.20
CA LYS A 50 6.78 -14.09 7.43
C LYS A 50 7.52 -14.58 6.20
N LYS A 51 8.33 -13.75 5.59
CA LYS A 51 9.13 -14.15 4.42
C LYS A 51 10.09 -15.28 4.73
N LYS A 52 10.53 -15.40 5.97
CA LYS A 52 11.45 -16.45 6.40
C LYS A 52 10.76 -17.80 6.54
N THR A 53 9.44 -17.82 6.73
CA THR A 53 8.70 -19.03 7.06
C THR A 53 7.69 -19.46 6.01
N THR A 54 7.33 -18.59 5.05
CA THR A 54 6.33 -18.90 4.05
C THR A 54 6.67 -18.24 2.72
N PRO A 55 6.43 -18.93 1.58
CA PRO A 55 6.60 -18.36 0.26
C PRO A 55 5.41 -17.52 -0.21
N LYS A 56 4.39 -17.35 0.61
CA LYS A 56 3.20 -16.58 0.24
C LYS A 56 3.56 -15.14 -0.11
N MET A 57 2.89 -14.61 -1.13
CA MET A 57 3.06 -13.23 -1.56
C MET A 57 1.94 -12.32 -1.05
N TYR A 58 0.79 -12.88 -0.72
CA TYR A 58 -0.36 -12.13 -0.25
C TYR A 58 -0.66 -12.47 1.20
N PHE A 59 -0.80 -11.43 2.03
CA PHE A 59 -1.11 -11.55 3.45
C PHE A 59 -2.35 -10.73 3.76
N LYS A 60 -3.46 -11.41 4.00
CA LYS A 60 -4.70 -10.76 4.38
C LYS A 60 -4.71 -10.54 5.89
N SER A 61 -5.09 -9.34 6.32
CA SER A 61 -5.25 -9.02 7.74
C SER A 61 -4.03 -9.37 8.58
N ILE A 62 -2.86 -8.85 8.18
CA ILE A 62 -1.63 -9.10 8.94
C ILE A 62 -1.69 -8.50 10.33
N ASP A 63 -2.49 -7.45 10.52
CA ASP A 63 -2.70 -6.84 11.83
C ASP A 63 -4.00 -6.05 11.82
N VAL A 64 -4.46 -5.68 13.02
CA VAL A 64 -5.68 -4.91 13.22
C VAL A 64 -5.39 -3.80 14.23
N TYR A 65 -5.68 -2.56 13.84
CA TYR A 65 -5.52 -1.38 14.70
C TYR A 65 -6.89 -0.70 14.82
N GLY A 66 -7.57 -0.95 15.95
CA GLY A 66 -8.93 -0.45 16.11
C GLY A 66 -9.85 -1.07 15.06
N SER A 67 -10.46 -0.25 14.23
CA SER A 67 -11.33 -0.70 13.14
C SER A 67 -10.59 -0.89 11.82
N HIS A 68 -9.28 -0.63 11.78
CA HIS A 68 -8.48 -0.73 10.56
C HIS A 68 -7.81 -2.09 10.45
N HIS A 69 -7.89 -2.69 9.26
CA HIS A 69 -7.24 -3.95 8.93
C HIS A 69 -6.08 -3.69 7.98
N LEU A 70 -4.94 -4.30 8.26
CA LEU A 70 -3.78 -4.24 7.38
C LEU A 70 -3.72 -5.48 6.51
N SER A 71 -3.49 -5.27 5.22
CA SER A 71 -3.23 -6.34 4.26
C SER A 71 -1.98 -5.98 3.47
N ALA A 72 -1.25 -6.99 3.01
CA ALA A 72 -0.02 -6.76 2.28
C ALA A 72 0.13 -7.73 1.13
N PHE A 73 0.82 -7.26 0.08
CA PHE A 73 1.21 -8.06 -1.07
C PHE A 73 2.69 -7.80 -1.31
N VAL A 74 3.48 -8.87 -1.38
CA VAL A 74 4.93 -8.78 -1.55
C VAL A 74 5.32 -9.49 -2.84
N THR A 75 6.03 -8.79 -3.71
CA THR A 75 6.49 -9.39 -4.98
C THR A 75 7.80 -10.13 -4.80
N SER A 76 8.15 -10.96 -5.79
CA SER A 76 9.43 -11.66 -5.80
C SER A 76 10.62 -10.71 -5.78
N GLY A 77 10.44 -9.48 -6.31
CA GLY A 77 11.45 -8.43 -6.25
C GLY A 77 11.48 -7.66 -4.94
N ASN A 78 10.74 -8.13 -3.94
CA ASN A 78 10.67 -7.52 -2.61
C ASN A 78 10.04 -6.12 -2.61
N ILE A 79 9.16 -5.84 -3.56
CA ILE A 79 8.32 -4.64 -3.53
C ILE A 79 7.08 -4.96 -2.69
N LYS A 80 6.75 -4.06 -1.77
CA LYS A 80 5.67 -4.30 -0.81
C LYS A 80 4.53 -3.33 -1.06
N PHE A 81 3.32 -3.89 -1.18
CA PHE A 81 2.09 -3.11 -1.28
C PHE A 81 1.33 -3.32 0.02
N VAL A 82 1.10 -2.26 0.77
CA VAL A 82 0.44 -2.34 2.07
C VAL A 82 -0.82 -1.49 2.05
N LEU A 83 -1.94 -2.08 2.46
CA LEU A 83 -3.23 -1.40 2.51
C LEU A 83 -3.78 -1.44 3.93
N MET A 84 -4.13 -0.28 4.45
CA MET A 84 -4.87 -0.15 5.70
C MET A 84 -6.27 0.35 5.37
N SER A 85 -7.30 -0.39 5.76
CA SER A 85 -8.68 -0.06 5.43
C SER A 85 -9.63 -0.48 6.56
N THR A 86 -10.71 0.28 6.71
CA THR A 86 -11.79 -0.08 7.63
C THR A 86 -12.77 -1.07 7.02
N SER A 87 -12.68 -1.30 5.71
CA SER A 87 -13.57 -2.20 5.01
C SER A 87 -13.32 -3.66 5.41
N LYS A 88 -14.40 -4.41 5.55
CA LYS A 88 -14.34 -5.84 5.85
C LYS A 88 -14.45 -6.71 4.61
N THR A 89 -14.35 -6.12 3.42
CA THR A 89 -14.43 -6.88 2.17
C THR A 89 -13.26 -7.85 2.06
N ASP A 90 -13.52 -8.99 1.44
CA ASP A 90 -12.51 -10.03 1.26
C ASP A 90 -11.73 -9.89 -0.06
N ASP A 91 -11.98 -8.83 -0.84
CA ASP A 91 -11.45 -8.71 -2.18
C ASP A 91 -10.22 -7.81 -2.29
N THR A 92 -9.41 -7.75 -1.24
CA THR A 92 -8.15 -7.00 -1.27
C THR A 92 -7.14 -7.59 -2.25
N LYS A 93 -7.18 -8.89 -2.46
CA LYS A 93 -6.29 -9.54 -3.42
C LYS A 93 -6.49 -9.02 -4.84
N GLY A 94 -7.76 -8.84 -5.25
CA GLY A 94 -8.08 -8.26 -6.56
C GLY A 94 -7.54 -6.84 -6.70
N PHE A 95 -7.69 -6.05 -5.65
CA PHE A 95 -7.14 -4.70 -5.62
C PHE A 95 -5.63 -4.71 -5.80
N PHE A 96 -4.91 -5.53 -5.03
CA PHE A 96 -3.45 -5.60 -5.15
C PHE A 96 -3.00 -6.07 -6.52
N THR A 97 -3.70 -7.03 -7.11
CA THR A 97 -3.38 -7.53 -8.45
C THR A 97 -3.50 -6.43 -9.48
N ALA A 98 -4.57 -5.64 -9.42
CA ALA A 98 -4.78 -4.53 -10.35
C ALA A 98 -3.72 -3.43 -10.19
N VAL A 99 -3.37 -3.10 -8.95
CA VAL A 99 -2.33 -2.10 -8.68
C VAL A 99 -0.97 -2.61 -9.13
N TYR A 100 -0.69 -3.88 -8.95
CA TYR A 100 0.57 -4.49 -9.40
C TYR A 100 0.72 -4.35 -10.93
N GLU A 101 -0.36 -4.55 -11.67
CA GLU A 101 -0.35 -4.36 -13.13
C GLU A 101 0.02 -2.92 -13.50
N ASP A 102 -0.53 -1.94 -12.79
CA ASP A 102 -0.18 -0.54 -13.00
C ASP A 102 1.28 -0.26 -12.66
N TYR A 103 1.77 -0.84 -11.58
CA TYR A 103 3.16 -0.70 -11.17
C TYR A 103 4.11 -1.25 -12.24
N VAL A 104 3.80 -2.42 -12.80
CA VAL A 104 4.60 -3.02 -13.87
C VAL A 104 4.68 -2.09 -15.07
N LYS A 105 3.58 -1.46 -15.47
CA LYS A 105 3.57 -0.49 -16.56
C LYS A 105 4.50 0.69 -16.27
N ILE A 106 4.55 1.14 -15.02
CA ILE A 106 5.42 2.25 -14.63
C ILE A 106 6.88 1.84 -14.73
N ILE A 107 7.26 0.68 -14.22
CA ILE A 107 8.66 0.26 -14.24
C ILE A 107 9.15 -0.11 -15.64
N LEU A 108 8.25 -0.39 -16.58
CA LEU A 108 8.60 -0.62 -17.97
C LEU A 108 8.83 0.69 -18.74
N ASN A 109 8.46 1.82 -18.17
CA ASN A 109 8.72 3.12 -18.77
C ASN A 109 10.22 3.43 -18.65
N PRO A 110 10.94 3.65 -19.78
CA PRO A 110 12.40 3.87 -19.72
C PRO A 110 12.78 5.18 -19.04
N PHE A 111 11.84 6.12 -18.86
CA PHE A 111 12.11 7.38 -18.18
C PHE A 111 11.88 7.29 -16.68
N TYR A 112 11.38 6.18 -16.18
CA TYR A 112 11.22 5.98 -14.74
C TYR A 112 12.49 5.34 -14.17
N GLU A 113 13.06 5.98 -13.15
CA GLU A 113 14.22 5.44 -12.44
C GLU A 113 13.73 4.53 -11.31
N LEU A 114 14.21 3.27 -11.29
CA LEU A 114 13.77 2.28 -10.30
C LEU A 114 14.10 2.73 -8.88
N GLN A 115 13.24 2.40 -7.95
CA GLN A 115 13.37 2.70 -6.53
C GLN A 115 13.33 4.20 -6.21
N THR A 116 12.74 5.00 -7.10
CA THR A 116 12.46 6.42 -6.83
C THR A 116 10.97 6.64 -6.64
N PRO A 117 10.58 7.72 -5.94
CA PRO A 117 9.16 8.00 -5.72
C PRO A 117 8.38 8.08 -7.03
N ILE A 118 7.19 7.50 -7.03
CA ILE A 118 6.30 7.49 -8.20
C ILE A 118 5.40 8.72 -8.13
N GLU A 119 5.48 9.57 -9.14
CA GLU A 119 4.62 10.74 -9.27
C GLU A 119 3.78 10.59 -10.53
N SER A 120 2.51 10.20 -10.37
CA SER A 120 1.61 9.95 -11.49
C SER A 120 0.18 10.28 -11.11
N GLU A 121 -0.38 11.27 -11.77
CA GLU A 121 -1.80 11.61 -11.60
C GLU A 121 -2.70 10.50 -12.14
N GLY A 122 -2.28 9.83 -13.20
CA GLY A 122 -3.00 8.66 -13.72
C GLY A 122 -3.09 7.55 -12.69
N LEU A 123 -2.00 7.29 -11.98
CA LEU A 123 -2.01 6.29 -10.93
C LEU A 123 -2.92 6.71 -9.76
N ASN A 124 -2.85 7.97 -9.35
CA ASN A 124 -3.73 8.48 -8.29
C ASN A 124 -5.20 8.28 -8.64
N THR A 125 -5.59 8.63 -9.85
CA THR A 125 -6.97 8.48 -10.32
C THR A 125 -7.38 7.02 -10.34
N HIS A 126 -6.52 6.16 -10.86
CA HIS A 126 -6.81 4.72 -10.96
C HIS A 126 -6.90 4.06 -9.58
N ILE A 127 -6.01 4.41 -8.66
CA ILE A 127 -6.07 3.91 -7.28
C ILE A 127 -7.40 4.29 -6.63
N LYS A 128 -7.83 5.53 -6.80
CA LYS A 128 -9.11 5.98 -6.26
C LYS A 128 -10.28 5.18 -6.83
N GLN A 129 -10.25 4.92 -8.14
CA GLN A 129 -11.28 4.11 -8.80
C GLN A 129 -11.28 2.66 -8.29
N LEU A 130 -10.10 2.07 -8.12
CA LEU A 130 -9.96 0.70 -7.62
C LEU A 130 -10.47 0.58 -6.19
N LEU A 131 -10.17 1.55 -5.33
CA LEU A 131 -10.65 1.54 -3.96
C LEU A 131 -12.17 1.55 -3.91
N LYS A 132 -12.82 2.30 -4.79
CA LYS A 132 -14.28 2.31 -4.90
C LYS A 132 -14.81 1.00 -5.47
N GLN A 133 -14.16 0.50 -6.51
CA GLN A 133 -14.58 -0.74 -7.19
C GLN A 133 -14.57 -1.93 -6.24
N TYR A 134 -13.54 -2.04 -5.39
CA TYR A 134 -13.39 -3.14 -4.46
C TYR A 134 -13.96 -2.82 -3.07
N LYS A 135 -14.63 -1.69 -2.91
CA LYS A 135 -15.28 -1.28 -1.67
C LYS A 135 -14.32 -1.22 -0.48
N LEU A 136 -13.12 -0.72 -0.73
CA LEU A 136 -12.05 -0.61 0.27
C LEU A 136 -11.92 0.81 0.83
N GLU A 137 -12.72 1.72 0.33
CA GLU A 137 -12.70 3.12 0.77
C GLU A 137 -13.67 3.39 1.91
#